data_8e6679e1b27f844869633bdb57e810b3
#
_entry.id   8e6679e1b27f844869633bdb57e810b3
#
_cell.length_a   1.000
_cell.length_b   1.000
_cell.length_c   1.000
_cell.angle_alpha   90.00
_cell.angle_beta   90.00
_cell.angle_gamma   90.00
#
_symmetry.space_group_name_H-M   'P 1'
#
loop_
_entity.id
_entity.type
_entity.pdbx_description
1 polymer ?
#
loop_
_entity_poly.entity_id
_entity_poly.type
_entity_poly.pdbx_seq_one_letter_code
_entity_poly.pdbx_strand_id
1 'polypeptide(L)'
;MIEGKNGKHMEQSEEQVNIQEILFRYLIHWPWFVVSVIICVACAWGYLRLTTPVYNITATVLIKDEKKGGGASMSSELEKMGLDGFVSSSNNVDNEIEVLRSKSLAREVVNNLGLFVTYMDEDEFPREELYHTSPVLVSLTHQEADKLPGRMEVNMTFQPIGSMDVQIKVGKKEYQKHFEKLPAVFPTDEGTVAFFANKDTLSTASQENVTKERHITAFINRPFSVAKGYANSLSIAPTSKTTSVVVVSLKNTNIRRGRDYINKLLEMYNINANNDKNEVAQKTA
;
A
#
# COMPACT_ATOMS: atom_id res chain seq x y z
N MET A 1 -76.99 0.60 -65.61
CA MET A 1 -77.10 1.59 -64.50
C MET A 1 -76.36 0.99 -63.30
N ILE A 2 -75.37 1.72 -62.83
CA ILE A 2 -74.71 1.60 -61.55
C ILE A 2 -73.64 0.54 -61.46
N GLU A 3 -72.44 0.88 -61.70
CA GLU A 3 -71.38 1.51 -60.82
C GLU A 3 -70.66 0.52 -59.94
N GLY A 4 -69.49 0.18 -60.44
CA GLY A 4 -68.50 -0.64 -59.72
C GLY A 4 -67.72 0.19 -58.68
N LYS A 5 -67.36 -0.40 -57.57
CA LYS A 5 -66.52 0.19 -56.60
C LYS A 5 -65.24 -0.62 -56.52
N ASN A 6 -64.16 -0.04 -57.08
CA ASN A 6 -62.79 -0.51 -56.93
C ASN A 6 -62.35 -0.44 -55.45
N GLY A 7 -62.15 -1.56 -54.84
CA GLY A 7 -61.39 -1.71 -53.57
C GLY A 7 -59.95 -1.90 -53.90
N LYS A 8 -59.12 -0.87 -53.71
CA LYS A 8 -57.66 -1.00 -53.68
C LYS A 8 -57.27 -1.75 -52.39
N HIS A 9 -56.89 -2.99 -52.54
CA HIS A 9 -56.07 -3.67 -51.52
C HIS A 9 -54.72 -2.98 -51.52
N MET A 10 -54.42 -2.26 -50.44
CA MET A 10 -53.03 -1.93 -50.05
C MET A 10 -52.39 -3.21 -49.57
N GLU A 11 -51.56 -3.83 -50.42
CA GLU A 11 -50.55 -4.81 -49.96
C GLU A 11 -49.56 -4.06 -49.10
N GLN A 12 -49.67 -4.25 -47.80
CA GLN A 12 -48.56 -4.04 -46.88
C GLN A 12 -47.50 -5.07 -47.25
N SER A 13 -46.51 -4.67 -48.03
CA SER A 13 -45.26 -5.41 -48.14
C SER A 13 -44.58 -5.42 -46.77
N GLU A 14 -44.77 -6.48 -46.02
CA GLU A 14 -43.91 -6.79 -44.90
C GLU A 14 -42.49 -6.87 -45.48
N GLU A 15 -41.67 -5.85 -45.19
CA GLU A 15 -40.21 -5.90 -45.39
C GLU A 15 -39.70 -7.07 -44.57
N GLN A 16 -39.62 -8.24 -45.16
CA GLN A 16 -38.88 -9.38 -44.57
C GLN A 16 -37.42 -8.95 -44.49
N VAL A 17 -37.02 -8.53 -43.27
CA VAL A 17 -35.64 -8.20 -42.97
C VAL A 17 -34.80 -9.42 -43.28
N ASN A 18 -34.10 -9.38 -44.42
CA ASN A 18 -33.28 -10.49 -44.91
C ASN A 18 -32.00 -10.57 -44.04
N ILE A 19 -32.06 -11.39 -43.00
CA ILE A 19 -30.98 -11.56 -42.02
C ILE A 19 -29.65 -11.87 -42.70
N GLN A 20 -29.69 -12.59 -43.83
CA GLN A 20 -28.51 -12.91 -44.64
C GLN A 20 -27.87 -11.64 -45.24
N GLU A 21 -28.65 -10.70 -45.73
CA GLU A 21 -28.18 -9.47 -46.36
C GLU A 21 -27.51 -8.53 -45.31
N ILE A 22 -28.09 -8.50 -44.11
CA ILE A 22 -27.51 -7.79 -42.98
C ILE A 22 -26.20 -8.43 -42.59
N LEU A 23 -26.14 -9.77 -42.48
CA LEU A 23 -24.92 -10.49 -42.12
C LEU A 23 -23.79 -10.27 -43.15
N PHE A 24 -24.10 -10.29 -44.45
CA PHE A 24 -23.11 -10.01 -45.51
C PHE A 24 -22.58 -8.57 -45.44
N ARG A 25 -23.40 -7.59 -45.11
CA ARG A 25 -22.98 -6.20 -44.96
C ARG A 25 -22.00 -6.02 -43.79
N TYR A 26 -22.18 -6.74 -42.68
CA TYR A 26 -21.20 -6.78 -41.57
C TYR A 26 -19.94 -7.56 -41.93
N LEU A 27 -20.05 -8.65 -42.67
CA LEU A 27 -18.88 -9.46 -43.09
C LEU A 27 -17.93 -8.68 -44.03
N ILE A 28 -18.41 -7.76 -44.85
CA ILE A 28 -17.57 -6.91 -45.71
C ILE A 28 -16.68 -5.97 -44.86
N HIS A 29 -17.13 -5.59 -43.65
CA HIS A 29 -16.39 -4.68 -42.75
C HIS A 29 -15.56 -5.44 -41.69
N TRP A 30 -15.43 -6.77 -41.78
CA TRP A 30 -14.69 -7.56 -40.83
C TRP A 30 -13.21 -7.12 -40.63
N PRO A 31 -12.48 -6.63 -41.68
CA PRO A 31 -11.11 -6.14 -41.44
C PRO A 31 -11.07 -4.95 -40.52
N TRP A 32 -12.07 -4.09 -40.48
CA TRP A 32 -12.16 -2.99 -39.51
C TRP A 32 -12.37 -3.48 -38.08
N PHE A 33 -13.10 -4.59 -37.94
CA PHE A 33 -13.26 -5.24 -36.64
C PHE A 33 -11.93 -5.80 -36.15
N VAL A 34 -11.16 -6.47 -37.03
CA VAL A 34 -9.83 -7.00 -36.69
C VAL A 34 -8.87 -5.88 -36.30
N VAL A 35 -8.85 -4.78 -37.03
CA VAL A 35 -8.03 -3.60 -36.70
C VAL A 35 -8.41 -3.03 -35.33
N SER A 36 -9.72 -2.90 -35.06
CA SER A 36 -10.20 -2.44 -33.74
C SER A 36 -9.75 -3.35 -32.60
N VAL A 37 -9.86 -4.67 -32.79
CA VAL A 37 -9.40 -5.66 -31.79
C VAL A 37 -7.90 -5.54 -31.56
N ILE A 38 -7.10 -5.40 -32.62
CA ILE A 38 -5.65 -5.24 -32.51
C ILE A 38 -5.31 -3.96 -31.72
N ILE A 39 -5.97 -2.85 -32.00
CA ILE A 39 -5.77 -1.60 -31.28
C ILE A 39 -6.16 -1.75 -29.80
N CYS A 40 -7.30 -2.38 -29.50
CA CYS A 40 -7.72 -2.63 -28.11
C CYS A 40 -6.72 -3.51 -27.35
N VAL A 41 -6.21 -4.56 -27.99
CA VAL A 41 -5.21 -5.46 -27.38
C VAL A 41 -3.89 -4.71 -27.16
N ALA A 42 -3.45 -3.90 -28.13
CA ALA A 42 -2.25 -3.09 -27.99
C ALA A 42 -2.39 -2.05 -26.85
N CYS A 43 -3.54 -1.39 -26.74
CA CYS A 43 -3.82 -0.45 -25.65
C CYS A 43 -3.89 -1.17 -24.29
N ALA A 44 -4.54 -2.34 -24.22
CA ALA A 44 -4.59 -3.14 -23.00
C ALA A 44 -3.21 -3.64 -22.58
N TRP A 45 -2.40 -4.11 -23.51
CA TRP A 45 -1.03 -4.51 -23.26
C TRP A 45 -0.16 -3.33 -22.76
N GLY A 46 -0.26 -2.18 -23.42
CA GLY A 46 0.40 -0.95 -23.01
C GLY A 46 -0.02 -0.53 -21.59
N TYR A 47 -1.31 -0.55 -21.28
CA TYR A 47 -1.83 -0.25 -19.95
C TYR A 47 -1.27 -1.19 -18.88
N LEU A 48 -1.29 -2.50 -19.14
CA LEU A 48 -0.75 -3.50 -18.20
C LEU A 48 0.77 -3.33 -17.98
N ARG A 49 1.50 -2.91 -19.02
CA ARG A 49 2.94 -2.66 -18.91
C ARG A 49 3.29 -1.44 -18.08
N LEU A 50 2.41 -0.43 -18.08
CA LEU A 50 2.59 0.84 -17.35
C LEU A 50 2.08 0.79 -15.91
N THR A 51 1.16 -0.14 -15.60
CA THR A 51 0.51 -0.20 -14.29
C THR A 51 1.31 -1.07 -13.33
N THR A 52 1.70 -0.52 -12.19
CA THR A 52 2.35 -1.28 -11.12
C THR A 52 1.35 -2.23 -10.46
N PRO A 53 1.68 -3.52 -10.27
CA PRO A 53 0.80 -4.48 -9.62
C PRO A 53 0.61 -4.13 -8.14
N VAL A 54 -0.62 -4.28 -7.64
CA VAL A 54 -0.94 -4.11 -6.22
C VAL A 54 -1.27 -5.46 -5.64
N TYR A 55 -0.54 -5.85 -4.60
CA TYR A 55 -0.69 -7.13 -3.91
C TYR A 55 -1.53 -6.97 -2.66
N ASN A 56 -2.38 -7.95 -2.37
CA ASN A 56 -3.10 -8.03 -1.10
C ASN A 56 -2.34 -8.99 -0.17
N ILE A 57 -1.75 -8.43 0.89
CA ILE A 57 -0.95 -9.17 1.87
C ILE A 57 -1.84 -9.40 3.08
N THR A 58 -1.95 -10.66 3.52
CA THR A 58 -2.84 -11.05 4.62
C THR A 58 -2.08 -11.79 5.71
N ALA A 59 -2.47 -11.55 6.96
CA ALA A 59 -2.05 -12.31 8.12
C ALA A 59 -3.27 -12.66 8.97
N THR A 60 -3.24 -13.83 9.60
CA THR A 60 -4.31 -14.27 10.50
C THR A 60 -3.78 -14.24 11.93
N VAL A 61 -4.53 -13.62 12.83
CA VAL A 61 -4.16 -13.42 14.23
C VAL A 61 -5.25 -13.93 15.13
N LEU A 62 -4.87 -14.66 16.17
CA LEU A 62 -5.76 -15.04 17.25
C LEU A 62 -5.69 -13.98 18.37
N ILE A 63 -6.79 -13.28 18.58
CA ILE A 63 -6.93 -12.37 19.71
C ILE A 63 -7.36 -13.20 20.92
N LYS A 64 -6.50 -13.23 21.95
CA LYS A 64 -6.86 -13.92 23.20
C LYS A 64 -7.84 -13.07 24.00
N ASP A 65 -9.05 -13.57 24.19
CA ASP A 65 -10.01 -13.01 25.14
C ASP A 65 -9.48 -13.25 26.56
N GLU A 66 -8.84 -12.25 27.13
CA GLU A 66 -8.54 -12.29 28.57
C GLU A 66 -9.80 -11.84 29.31
N LYS A 67 -10.46 -12.79 29.93
CA LYS A 67 -11.50 -12.50 30.93
C LYS A 67 -10.84 -11.61 32.00
N LYS A 68 -11.16 -10.30 32.00
CA LYS A 68 -10.78 -9.41 33.08
C LYS A 68 -11.31 -9.99 34.39
N GLY A 69 -10.42 -10.57 35.18
CA GLY A 69 -10.69 -10.91 36.58
C GLY A 69 -10.87 -9.61 37.36
N GLY A 70 -12.06 -9.12 37.46
CA GLY A 70 -12.35 -7.89 38.21
C GLY A 70 -13.79 -7.46 38.06
N GLY A 71 -14.72 -8.14 38.75
CA GLY A 71 -16.14 -7.79 38.74
C GLY A 71 -17.04 -8.98 39.03
N ALA A 72 -16.74 -9.72 40.07
CA ALA A 72 -17.38 -10.99 40.40
C ALA A 72 -18.90 -10.89 40.80
N SER A 73 -19.50 -9.70 40.77
CA SER A 73 -20.89 -9.58 41.19
C SER A 73 -21.90 -9.39 40.03
N MET A 74 -21.48 -8.80 38.92
CA MET A 74 -22.39 -8.54 37.80
C MET A 74 -22.31 -9.61 36.70
N SER A 75 -21.12 -10.24 36.54
CA SER A 75 -20.93 -11.35 35.60
C SER A 75 -21.67 -12.64 36.01
N SER A 76 -21.79 -12.90 37.32
CA SER A 76 -22.46 -14.09 37.80
C SER A 76 -24.00 -14.09 37.61
N GLU A 77 -24.64 -12.92 37.49
CA GLU A 77 -26.05 -12.81 37.18
C GLU A 77 -26.35 -12.97 35.70
N LEU A 78 -25.48 -12.41 34.84
CA LEU A 78 -25.56 -12.55 33.36
C LEU A 78 -25.22 -13.99 32.91
N GLU A 79 -24.27 -14.64 33.59
CA GLU A 79 -23.91 -16.05 33.37
C GLU A 79 -25.09 -17.00 33.67
N LYS A 80 -25.89 -16.68 34.72
CA LYS A 80 -27.12 -17.40 35.05
C LYS A 80 -28.25 -17.22 34.03
N MET A 81 -28.23 -16.17 33.24
CA MET A 81 -29.19 -15.89 32.17
C MET A 81 -28.74 -16.45 30.79
N GLY A 82 -27.58 -17.10 30.71
CA GLY A 82 -27.09 -17.73 29.45
C GLY A 82 -26.73 -16.76 28.32
N LEU A 83 -26.64 -15.46 28.59
CA LEU A 83 -26.40 -14.41 27.60
C LEU A 83 -24.94 -13.91 27.58
N ASP A 84 -24.11 -14.34 28.52
CA ASP A 84 -22.78 -13.81 28.77
C ASP A 84 -21.77 -14.17 27.66
N GLY A 85 -21.93 -15.31 27.00
CA GLY A 85 -21.02 -15.74 25.95
C GLY A 85 -21.15 -14.96 24.63
N PHE A 86 -22.30 -14.32 24.42
CA PHE A 86 -22.58 -13.66 23.12
C PHE A 86 -22.23 -12.15 23.08
N VAL A 87 -22.34 -11.47 24.22
CA VAL A 87 -22.22 -10.01 24.29
C VAL A 87 -20.80 -9.57 24.66
N SER A 88 -20.13 -10.32 25.53
CA SER A 88 -18.78 -9.94 26.00
C SER A 88 -17.67 -10.29 25.03
N SER A 89 -17.80 -11.37 24.26
CA SER A 89 -16.75 -11.83 23.34
C SER A 89 -16.63 -10.93 22.08
N SER A 90 -17.75 -10.53 21.47
CA SER A 90 -17.71 -9.67 20.28
C SER A 90 -17.19 -8.26 20.58
N ASN A 91 -17.59 -7.68 21.71
CA ASN A 91 -17.16 -6.32 22.08
C ASN A 91 -15.65 -6.25 22.37
N ASN A 92 -15.06 -7.33 22.88
CA ASN A 92 -13.62 -7.34 23.16
C ASN A 92 -12.81 -7.42 21.85
N VAL A 93 -13.20 -8.28 20.91
CA VAL A 93 -12.53 -8.41 19.60
C VAL A 93 -12.65 -7.11 18.80
N ASP A 94 -13.81 -6.45 18.81
CA ASP A 94 -14.02 -5.18 18.12
C ASP A 94 -13.13 -4.07 18.70
N ASN A 95 -12.96 -4.01 20.02
CA ASN A 95 -12.05 -3.08 20.67
C ASN A 95 -10.58 -3.31 20.25
N GLU A 96 -10.14 -4.57 20.20
CA GLU A 96 -8.79 -4.91 19.78
C GLU A 96 -8.54 -4.60 18.28
N ILE A 97 -9.56 -4.74 17.44
CA ILE A 97 -9.52 -4.31 16.04
C ILE A 97 -9.30 -2.79 15.95
N GLU A 98 -9.99 -2.01 16.77
CA GLU A 98 -9.80 -0.55 16.80
C GLU A 98 -8.40 -0.15 17.29
N VAL A 99 -7.84 -0.87 18.27
CA VAL A 99 -6.44 -0.68 18.72
C VAL A 99 -5.48 -0.97 17.59
N LEU A 100 -5.65 -2.09 16.86
CA LEU A 100 -4.82 -2.45 15.71
C LEU A 100 -4.92 -1.44 14.56
N ARG A 101 -6.08 -0.77 14.39
CA ARG A 101 -6.29 0.30 13.41
C ARG A 101 -5.82 1.67 13.87
N SER A 102 -5.37 1.79 15.12
CA SER A 102 -5.01 3.09 15.68
C SER A 102 -3.87 3.76 14.91
N LYS A 103 -4.00 5.05 14.70
CA LYS A 103 -2.96 5.86 14.03
C LYS A 103 -1.69 5.96 14.89
N SER A 104 -1.82 5.82 16.21
CA SER A 104 -0.71 5.80 17.16
C SER A 104 0.17 4.58 16.92
N LEU A 105 -0.43 3.38 16.92
CA LEU A 105 0.27 2.14 16.64
C LEU A 105 0.89 2.13 15.24
N ALA A 106 0.14 2.59 14.23
CA ALA A 106 0.66 2.73 12.87
C ALA A 106 1.87 3.67 12.80
N ARG A 107 1.89 4.76 13.59
CA ARG A 107 3.03 5.69 13.65
C ARG A 107 4.26 5.04 14.29
N GLU A 108 4.09 4.27 15.34
CA GLU A 108 5.18 3.51 15.95
C GLU A 108 5.81 2.55 14.96
N VAL A 109 4.99 1.80 14.21
CA VAL A 109 5.45 0.88 13.17
C VAL A 109 6.19 1.61 12.05
N VAL A 110 5.63 2.71 11.54
CA VAL A 110 6.23 3.52 10.47
C VAL A 110 7.58 4.08 10.90
N ASN A 111 7.68 4.55 12.15
CA ASN A 111 8.92 5.08 12.68
C ASN A 111 9.97 3.98 12.90
N ASN A 112 9.55 2.82 13.41
CA ASN A 112 10.45 1.70 13.72
C ASN A 112 11.05 1.09 12.45
N LEU A 113 10.24 0.94 11.39
CA LEU A 113 10.68 0.40 10.11
C LEU A 113 11.23 1.47 9.13
N GLY A 114 11.19 2.75 9.49
CA GLY A 114 11.61 3.83 8.60
C GLY A 114 10.77 3.95 7.33
N LEU A 115 9.49 3.54 7.35
CA LEU A 115 8.62 3.49 6.17
C LEU A 115 8.26 4.88 5.60
N PHE A 116 8.64 5.95 6.27
CA PHE A 116 8.48 7.31 5.78
C PHE A 116 9.51 7.69 4.71
N VAL A 117 10.53 6.86 4.50
CA VAL A 117 11.47 6.95 3.37
C VAL A 117 11.11 5.88 2.34
N THR A 118 10.98 6.29 1.08
CA THR A 118 10.69 5.40 -0.06
C THR A 118 11.74 5.62 -1.13
N TYR A 119 12.37 4.56 -1.61
CA TYR A 119 13.40 4.62 -2.65
C TYR A 119 12.83 4.14 -3.97
N MET A 120 13.09 4.90 -5.05
CA MET A 120 12.68 4.55 -6.41
C MET A 120 13.92 4.50 -7.31
N ASP A 121 14.01 3.45 -8.11
CA ASP A 121 14.97 3.36 -9.19
C ASP A 121 14.46 4.19 -10.38
N GLU A 122 15.25 5.17 -10.84
CA GLU A 122 14.89 6.02 -11.98
C GLU A 122 15.36 5.41 -13.30
N ASP A 123 16.28 4.46 -13.28
CA ASP A 123 16.86 3.83 -14.47
C ASP A 123 15.98 2.67 -14.98
N GLU A 124 15.03 2.19 -14.18
CA GLU A 124 14.12 1.11 -14.54
C GLU A 124 12.72 1.62 -14.92
N PHE A 125 12.11 0.95 -15.91
CA PHE A 125 10.75 1.25 -16.33
C PHE A 125 9.89 -0.02 -16.38
N PRO A 126 8.74 -0.08 -15.67
CA PRO A 126 8.22 0.93 -14.74
C PRO A 126 9.12 1.10 -13.50
N ARG A 127 9.15 2.31 -12.92
CA ARG A 127 9.94 2.61 -11.73
C ARG A 127 9.64 1.62 -10.62
N GLU A 128 10.68 0.97 -10.09
CA GLU A 128 10.55 -0.01 -9.02
C GLU A 128 10.91 0.61 -7.66
N GLU A 129 10.13 0.24 -6.63
CA GLU A 129 10.44 0.60 -5.25
C GLU A 129 11.51 -0.35 -4.70
N LEU A 130 12.68 0.19 -4.38
CA LEU A 130 13.83 -0.58 -3.92
C LEU A 130 13.73 -1.05 -2.45
N TYR A 131 12.90 -0.43 -1.62
CA TYR A 131 12.74 -0.72 -0.17
C TYR A 131 14.09 -1.07 0.50
N HIS A 132 14.37 -2.36 0.82
CA HIS A 132 15.64 -2.81 1.41
C HIS A 132 16.77 -3.04 0.38
N THR A 133 16.48 -2.99 -0.91
CA THR A 133 17.46 -3.23 -1.97
C THR A 133 18.16 -1.95 -2.45
N SER A 134 17.86 -0.80 -1.85
CA SER A 134 18.56 0.44 -2.12
C SER A 134 20.04 0.33 -1.70
N PRO A 135 21.00 0.74 -2.52
CA PRO A 135 22.42 0.69 -2.18
C PRO A 135 22.82 1.72 -1.11
N VAL A 136 21.99 2.74 -0.90
CA VAL A 136 22.19 3.77 0.13
C VAL A 136 20.93 3.92 0.96
N LEU A 137 21.13 4.00 2.26
CA LEU A 137 20.09 4.30 3.24
C LEU A 137 20.17 5.79 3.60
N VAL A 138 19.05 6.48 3.42
CA VAL A 138 18.87 7.88 3.78
C VAL A 138 18.18 7.95 5.13
N SER A 139 18.75 8.66 6.07
CA SER A 139 18.23 8.83 7.42
C SER A 139 17.99 10.30 7.73
N LEU A 140 16.79 10.60 8.19
CA LEU A 140 16.39 11.87 8.79
C LEU A 140 15.68 11.54 10.09
N THR A 141 15.85 12.36 11.13
CA THR A 141 15.18 12.08 12.42
C THR A 141 13.66 12.22 12.26
N HIS A 142 12.89 11.40 13.01
CA HIS A 142 11.42 11.43 12.95
C HIS A 142 10.87 12.81 13.27
N GLN A 143 11.52 13.53 14.21
CA GLN A 143 11.12 14.86 14.64
C GLN A 143 11.33 15.91 13.54
N GLU A 144 12.42 15.82 12.78
CA GLU A 144 12.69 16.69 11.63
C GLU A 144 11.75 16.34 10.47
N ALA A 145 11.56 15.03 10.19
CA ALA A 145 10.67 14.57 9.15
C ALA A 145 9.19 15.00 9.37
N ASP A 146 8.71 15.02 10.62
CA ASP A 146 7.35 15.49 10.93
C ASP A 146 7.17 17.01 10.72
N LYS A 147 8.25 17.79 10.80
CA LYS A 147 8.24 19.24 10.59
C LYS A 147 8.37 19.66 9.13
N LEU A 148 8.65 18.73 8.22
CA LEU A 148 8.79 19.04 6.80
C LEU A 148 7.57 19.80 6.26
N PRO A 149 7.75 20.87 5.47
CA PRO A 149 6.63 21.60 4.87
C PRO A 149 5.85 20.75 3.86
N GLY A 150 6.51 19.73 3.29
CA GLY A 150 5.95 18.77 2.32
C GLY A 150 6.83 17.55 2.19
N ARG A 151 6.75 16.88 1.06
CA ARG A 151 7.67 15.79 0.70
C ARG A 151 9.06 16.38 0.45
N MET A 152 10.08 15.75 1.01
CA MET A 152 11.47 15.99 0.65
C MET A 152 11.88 14.95 -0.41
N GLU A 153 12.43 15.41 -1.51
CA GLU A 153 12.93 14.59 -2.60
C GLU A 153 14.45 14.66 -2.59
N VAL A 154 15.10 13.51 -2.54
CA VAL A 154 16.54 13.35 -2.48
C VAL A 154 16.97 12.55 -3.70
N ASN A 155 17.45 13.24 -4.73
CA ASN A 155 17.97 12.63 -5.94
C ASN A 155 19.46 12.31 -5.74
N MET A 156 19.82 11.07 -5.92
CA MET A 156 21.16 10.54 -5.72
C MET A 156 21.66 9.94 -7.02
N THR A 157 22.77 10.46 -7.52
CA THR A 157 23.46 9.95 -8.70
C THR A 157 24.76 9.29 -8.24
N PHE A 158 24.87 7.97 -8.44
CA PHE A 158 26.05 7.20 -8.10
C PHE A 158 26.97 7.13 -9.31
N GLN A 159 28.23 7.49 -9.10
CA GLN A 159 29.25 7.38 -10.12
C GLN A 159 30.05 6.07 -9.95
N PRO A 160 30.63 5.52 -11.04
CA PRO A 160 31.38 4.27 -11.02
C PRO A 160 32.54 4.22 -10.03
N ILE A 161 33.07 5.40 -9.66
CA ILE A 161 34.25 5.55 -8.77
C ILE A 161 33.84 5.54 -7.27
N GLY A 162 32.54 5.39 -6.97
CA GLY A 162 32.03 5.35 -5.59
C GLY A 162 31.70 6.72 -5.00
N SER A 163 31.82 7.79 -5.78
CA SER A 163 31.31 9.11 -5.42
C SER A 163 29.81 9.24 -5.69
N MET A 164 29.16 10.17 -5.04
CA MET A 164 27.72 10.38 -5.13
C MET A 164 27.41 11.89 -5.21
N ASP A 165 26.61 12.27 -6.19
CA ASP A 165 26.02 13.59 -6.29
C ASP A 165 24.63 13.56 -5.68
N VAL A 166 24.35 14.45 -4.75
CA VAL A 166 23.07 14.54 -4.03
C VAL A 166 22.43 15.89 -4.30
N GLN A 167 21.18 15.85 -4.74
CA GLN A 167 20.32 17.00 -4.89
C GLN A 167 19.07 16.81 -4.00
N ILE A 168 18.85 17.73 -3.06
CA ILE A 168 17.71 17.70 -2.14
C ILE A 168 16.74 18.82 -2.52
N LYS A 169 15.47 18.48 -2.73
CA LYS A 169 14.38 19.41 -3.01
C LYS A 169 13.34 19.36 -1.91
N VAL A 170 13.02 20.52 -1.32
CA VAL A 170 11.97 20.66 -0.33
C VAL A 170 11.14 21.89 -0.65
N GLY A 171 9.93 21.71 -1.14
CA GLY A 171 9.08 22.80 -1.60
C GLY A 171 9.72 23.58 -2.74
N LYS A 172 10.14 24.83 -2.48
CA LYS A 172 10.83 25.69 -3.46
C LYS A 172 12.34 25.75 -3.27
N LYS A 173 12.86 25.14 -2.20
CA LYS A 173 14.28 25.14 -1.89
C LYS A 173 14.95 23.95 -2.52
N GLU A 174 16.15 24.15 -3.02
CA GLU A 174 16.98 23.14 -3.65
C GLU A 174 18.42 23.27 -3.12
N TYR A 175 18.98 22.14 -2.72
CA TYR A 175 20.33 22.03 -2.20
C TYR A 175 21.08 20.98 -3.02
N GLN A 176 22.36 21.22 -3.32
CA GLN A 176 23.20 20.27 -4.06
C GLN A 176 24.55 20.11 -3.39
N LYS A 177 25.06 18.88 -3.33
CA LYS A 177 26.36 18.57 -2.77
C LYS A 177 26.92 17.29 -3.37
N HIS A 178 28.23 17.30 -3.59
CA HIS A 178 29.02 16.14 -3.99
C HIS A 178 29.64 15.46 -2.77
N PHE A 179 29.64 14.13 -2.76
CA PHE A 179 30.28 13.30 -1.73
C PHE A 179 31.21 12.28 -2.38
N GLU A 180 32.47 12.23 -1.91
CA GLU A 180 33.46 11.27 -2.39
C GLU A 180 33.28 9.89 -1.78
N LYS A 181 32.74 9.81 -0.56
CA LYS A 181 32.62 8.56 0.23
C LYS A 181 31.39 8.58 1.13
N LEU A 182 30.89 7.38 1.48
CA LEU A 182 29.91 7.14 2.52
C LEU A 182 30.59 6.58 3.79
N PRO A 183 30.09 6.88 5.00
CA PRO A 183 28.88 7.66 5.30
C PRO A 183 29.09 9.16 5.10
N ALA A 184 28.02 9.87 4.73
CA ALA A 184 28.03 11.30 4.48
C ALA A 184 26.86 11.99 5.19
N VAL A 185 27.01 13.30 5.46
CA VAL A 185 25.99 14.10 6.14
C VAL A 185 25.76 15.38 5.37
N PHE A 186 24.50 15.71 5.13
CA PHE A 186 24.07 16.89 4.45
C PHE A 186 23.12 17.75 5.34
N PRO A 187 23.64 18.79 5.99
CA PRO A 187 22.79 19.72 6.75
C PRO A 187 21.98 20.58 5.79
N THR A 188 20.68 20.68 6.05
CA THR A 188 19.74 21.56 5.36
C THR A 188 18.99 22.39 6.42
N ASP A 189 18.25 23.42 6.00
CA ASP A 189 17.43 24.22 6.91
C ASP A 189 16.31 23.41 7.57
N GLU A 190 15.86 22.36 6.89
CA GLU A 190 14.76 21.47 7.33
C GLU A 190 15.21 20.28 8.20
N GLY A 191 16.51 20.05 8.29
CA GLY A 191 17.10 18.96 9.07
C GLY A 191 18.39 18.42 8.47
N THR A 192 19.01 17.52 9.20
CA THR A 192 20.28 16.91 8.79
C THR A 192 20.03 15.54 8.18
N VAL A 193 20.25 15.42 6.88
CA VAL A 193 20.11 14.18 6.14
C VAL A 193 21.42 13.40 6.17
N ALA A 194 21.39 12.17 6.68
CA ALA A 194 22.54 11.29 6.70
C ALA A 194 22.39 10.16 5.67
N PHE A 195 23.52 9.80 5.05
CA PHE A 195 23.61 8.78 4.00
C PHE A 195 24.54 7.67 4.47
N PHE A 196 24.07 6.42 4.44
CA PHE A 196 24.82 5.23 4.84
C PHE A 196 24.83 4.23 3.69
N ALA A 197 25.98 3.59 3.46
CA ALA A 197 26.06 2.48 2.52
C ALA A 197 25.26 1.29 3.05
N ASN A 198 24.40 0.72 2.22
CA ASN A 198 23.66 -0.49 2.57
C ASN A 198 24.54 -1.72 2.32
N LYS A 199 25.07 -2.31 3.40
CA LYS A 199 25.98 -3.46 3.33
C LYS A 199 25.32 -4.71 2.74
N ASP A 200 24.01 -4.89 2.96
CA ASP A 200 23.27 -6.06 2.49
C ASP A 200 23.15 -6.07 0.95
N THR A 201 23.04 -4.90 0.35
CA THR A 201 22.94 -4.76 -1.11
C THR A 201 24.33 -4.77 -1.76
N LEU A 202 25.33 -4.17 -1.12
CA LEU A 202 26.70 -4.14 -1.65
C LEU A 202 27.37 -5.53 -1.69
N SER A 203 26.99 -6.44 -0.78
CA SER A 203 27.48 -7.82 -0.77
C SER A 203 26.84 -8.68 -1.90
N THR A 204 25.68 -8.28 -2.41
CA THR A 204 24.92 -9.04 -3.40
C THR A 204 25.07 -8.46 -4.83
N ALA A 205 25.54 -7.22 -4.92
CA ALA A 205 25.77 -6.57 -6.22
C ALA A 205 26.99 -7.21 -6.90
N SER A 206 26.73 -7.97 -7.96
CA SER A 206 27.74 -8.46 -8.88
C SER A 206 28.58 -7.29 -9.38
N GLN A 207 29.88 -7.49 -9.61
CA GLN A 207 30.84 -6.47 -10.05
C GLN A 207 30.41 -5.66 -11.29
N GLU A 208 29.44 -6.15 -12.08
CA GLU A 208 28.87 -5.46 -13.24
C GLU A 208 28.12 -4.17 -12.89
N ASN A 209 27.56 -4.06 -11.68
CA ASN A 209 26.78 -2.88 -11.27
C ASN A 209 27.65 -1.69 -10.78
N VAL A 210 28.95 -1.89 -10.61
CA VAL A 210 29.89 -0.85 -10.14
C VAL A 210 30.36 0.06 -11.29
N THR A 211 30.15 -0.35 -12.52
CA THR A 211 30.65 0.35 -13.71
C THR A 211 29.65 1.29 -14.38
N LYS A 212 28.38 1.31 -13.93
CA LYS A 212 27.34 2.14 -14.53
C LYS A 212 26.86 3.21 -13.53
N GLU A 213 26.69 4.42 -14.03
CA GLU A 213 25.99 5.49 -13.33
C GLU A 213 24.58 5.03 -12.99
N ARG A 214 24.11 5.29 -11.76
CA ARG A 214 22.81 4.86 -11.27
C ARG A 214 22.08 6.02 -10.59
N HIS A 215 20.80 6.20 -10.97
CA HIS A 215 19.96 7.27 -10.46
C HIS A 215 18.92 6.71 -9.51
N ILE A 216 18.97 7.12 -8.25
CA ILE A 216 18.00 6.70 -7.22
C ILE A 216 17.41 7.94 -6.58
N THR A 217 16.09 7.98 -6.51
CA THR A 217 15.37 9.03 -5.80
C THR A 217 14.80 8.49 -4.49
N ALA A 218 15.16 9.11 -3.36
CA ALA A 218 14.56 8.86 -2.08
C ALA A 218 13.51 9.93 -1.78
N PHE A 219 12.31 9.52 -1.46
CA PHE A 219 11.22 10.38 -1.02
C PHE A 219 11.04 10.27 0.49
N ILE A 220 11.26 11.37 1.21
CA ILE A 220 11.02 11.44 2.65
C ILE A 220 9.68 12.15 2.85
N ASN A 221 8.73 11.43 3.43
CA ASN A 221 7.40 11.95 3.75
C ASN A 221 7.29 12.18 5.26
N ARG A 222 6.26 12.93 5.68
CA ARG A 222 5.97 13.08 7.10
C ARG A 222 5.55 11.73 7.69
N PRO A 223 6.21 11.21 8.75
CA PRO A 223 5.86 9.93 9.38
C PRO A 223 4.39 9.81 9.76
N PHE A 224 3.79 10.88 10.30
CA PHE A 224 2.37 10.89 10.63
C PHE A 224 1.46 10.72 9.41
N SER A 225 1.78 11.34 8.27
CA SER A 225 1.00 11.22 7.04
C SER A 225 1.07 9.80 6.46
N VAL A 226 2.26 9.20 6.52
CA VAL A 226 2.47 7.81 6.08
C VAL A 226 1.71 6.85 6.99
N ALA A 227 1.81 7.02 8.31
CA ALA A 227 1.08 6.21 9.30
C ALA A 227 -0.45 6.29 9.10
N LYS A 228 -0.98 7.48 8.84
CA LYS A 228 -2.39 7.68 8.50
C LYS A 228 -2.78 6.93 7.21
N GLY A 229 -1.90 6.94 6.21
CA GLY A 229 -2.09 6.17 4.97
C GLY A 229 -2.19 4.68 5.22
N TYR A 230 -1.26 4.11 5.98
CA TYR A 230 -1.25 2.70 6.37
C TYR A 230 -2.49 2.33 7.20
N ALA A 231 -2.81 3.10 8.24
CA ALA A 231 -3.99 2.86 9.08
C ALA A 231 -5.30 2.85 8.26
N ASN A 232 -5.43 3.75 7.27
CA ASN A 232 -6.60 3.80 6.40
C ASN A 232 -6.65 2.66 5.36
N SER A 233 -5.49 2.16 4.94
CA SER A 233 -5.38 1.07 3.95
C SER A 233 -5.48 -0.32 4.58
N LEU A 234 -5.38 -0.39 5.92
CA LEU A 234 -5.46 -1.62 6.67
C LEU A 234 -6.92 -2.07 6.78
N SER A 235 -7.21 -3.27 6.32
CA SER A 235 -8.50 -3.92 6.48
C SER A 235 -8.37 -5.04 7.52
N ILE A 236 -9.12 -4.94 8.60
CA ILE A 236 -9.13 -5.93 9.68
C ILE A 236 -10.57 -6.40 9.87
N ALA A 237 -10.77 -7.70 9.82
CA ALA A 237 -12.08 -8.30 9.99
C ALA A 237 -12.00 -9.66 10.68
N PRO A 238 -12.96 -10.00 11.56
CA PRO A 238 -13.03 -11.33 12.14
C PRO A 238 -13.37 -12.37 11.06
N THR A 239 -12.80 -13.57 11.17
CA THR A 239 -13.07 -14.67 10.23
C THR A 239 -14.52 -15.14 10.27
N SER A 240 -15.16 -15.05 11.43
CA SER A 240 -16.61 -15.27 11.64
C SER A 240 -17.08 -14.49 12.85
N LYS A 241 -18.42 -14.34 13.00
CA LYS A 241 -19.02 -13.57 14.08
C LYS A 241 -18.78 -14.11 15.50
N THR A 242 -18.34 -15.37 15.61
CA THR A 242 -18.18 -16.09 16.88
C THR A 242 -16.75 -16.49 17.19
N THR A 243 -15.75 -16.02 16.39
CA THR A 243 -14.35 -16.40 16.57
C THR A 243 -13.52 -15.19 16.98
N SER A 244 -12.53 -15.43 17.83
CA SER A 244 -11.48 -14.47 18.17
C SER A 244 -10.34 -14.45 17.13
N VAL A 245 -10.55 -15.07 15.96
CA VAL A 245 -9.57 -15.08 14.87
C VAL A 245 -9.88 -13.93 13.91
N VAL A 246 -8.88 -13.06 13.70
CA VAL A 246 -8.99 -11.86 12.88
C VAL A 246 -8.03 -11.98 11.70
N VAL A 247 -8.51 -11.58 10.53
CA VAL A 247 -7.69 -11.44 9.31
C VAL A 247 -7.30 -9.97 9.15
N VAL A 248 -6.01 -9.71 9.12
CA VAL A 248 -5.40 -8.41 8.83
C VAL A 248 -4.96 -8.41 7.38
N SER A 249 -5.43 -7.46 6.59
CA SER A 249 -5.12 -7.34 5.15
C SER A 249 -4.61 -5.95 4.83
N LEU A 250 -3.57 -5.88 4.00
CA LEU A 250 -2.97 -4.64 3.53
C LEU A 250 -2.71 -4.72 2.03
N LYS A 251 -3.13 -3.69 1.28
CA LYS A 251 -2.80 -3.55 -0.14
C LYS A 251 -1.51 -2.74 -0.27
N ASN A 252 -0.50 -3.32 -0.94
CA ASN A 252 0.78 -2.66 -1.18
C ASN A 252 1.37 -3.08 -2.53
N THR A 253 2.13 -2.20 -3.17
CA THR A 253 2.87 -2.50 -4.40
C THR A 253 4.12 -3.32 -4.12
N ASN A 254 4.74 -3.13 -2.96
CA ASN A 254 5.91 -3.89 -2.51
C ASN A 254 5.50 -4.93 -1.46
N ILE A 255 5.60 -6.23 -1.81
CA ILE A 255 5.20 -7.34 -0.95
C ILE A 255 6.01 -7.37 0.34
N ARG A 256 7.33 -7.16 0.27
CA ARG A 256 8.21 -7.19 1.45
C ARG A 256 7.84 -6.08 2.43
N ARG A 257 7.69 -4.86 1.94
CA ARG A 257 7.28 -3.70 2.72
C ARG A 257 5.94 -3.91 3.43
N GLY A 258 4.95 -4.44 2.70
CA GLY A 258 3.62 -4.70 3.29
C GLY A 258 3.65 -5.82 4.32
N ARG A 259 4.44 -6.88 4.09
CA ARG A 259 4.61 -7.98 5.04
C ARG A 259 5.33 -7.51 6.32
N ASP A 260 6.40 -6.73 6.17
CA ASP A 260 7.17 -6.21 7.30
C ASP A 260 6.30 -5.27 8.13
N TYR A 261 5.47 -4.44 7.48
CA TYR A 261 4.49 -3.61 8.19
C TYR A 261 3.52 -4.43 9.03
N ILE A 262 2.88 -5.46 8.46
CA ILE A 262 1.92 -6.28 9.21
C ILE A 262 2.60 -7.01 10.35
N ASN A 263 3.75 -7.61 10.12
CA ASN A 263 4.50 -8.33 11.16
C ASN A 263 4.88 -7.38 12.31
N LYS A 264 5.38 -6.19 11.99
CA LYS A 264 5.77 -5.20 13.00
C LYS A 264 4.56 -4.61 13.73
N LEU A 265 3.44 -4.44 13.05
CA LEU A 265 2.18 -4.03 13.67
C LEU A 265 1.75 -5.00 14.75
N LEU A 266 1.78 -6.29 14.45
CA LEU A 266 1.41 -7.34 15.39
C LEU A 266 2.41 -7.47 16.55
N GLU A 267 3.70 -7.29 16.25
CA GLU A 267 4.74 -7.26 17.28
C GLU A 267 4.54 -6.08 18.26
N MET A 268 4.34 -4.86 17.71
CA MET A 268 4.13 -3.66 18.53
C MET A 268 2.82 -3.74 19.34
N TYR A 269 1.76 -4.26 18.74
CA TYR A 269 0.51 -4.52 19.45
C TYR A 269 0.73 -5.45 20.65
N ASN A 270 1.46 -6.56 20.49
CA ASN A 270 1.75 -7.49 21.59
C ASN A 270 2.62 -6.84 22.67
N ILE A 271 3.62 -6.03 22.27
CA ILE A 271 4.48 -5.30 23.21
C ILE A 271 3.63 -4.32 24.03
N ASN A 272 2.79 -3.52 23.40
CA ASN A 272 1.96 -2.53 24.08
C ASN A 272 0.96 -3.20 25.02
N ALA A 273 0.30 -4.29 24.60
CA ALA A 273 -0.59 -5.07 25.44
C ALA A 273 0.09 -5.66 26.67
N ASN A 274 1.34 -6.13 26.54
CA ASN A 274 2.12 -6.63 27.67
C ASN A 274 2.58 -5.50 28.62
N ASN A 275 2.96 -4.35 28.08
CA ASN A 275 3.36 -3.20 28.89
C ASN A 275 2.19 -2.67 29.73
N ASP A 276 0.99 -2.56 29.12
CA ASP A 276 -0.22 -2.13 29.84
C ASP A 276 -0.56 -3.06 31.02
N LYS A 277 -0.40 -4.39 30.84
CA LYS A 277 -0.60 -5.38 31.89
C LYS A 277 0.41 -5.22 33.02
N ASN A 278 1.69 -5.02 32.69
CA ASN A 278 2.73 -4.83 33.67
C ASN A 278 2.54 -3.54 34.47
N GLU A 279 2.10 -2.47 33.83
CA GLU A 279 1.79 -1.18 34.47
C GLU A 279 0.61 -1.32 35.44
N VAL A 280 -0.46 -2.03 35.04
CA VAL A 280 -1.62 -2.31 35.94
C VAL A 280 -1.18 -3.16 37.12
N ALA A 281 -0.35 -4.20 36.92
CA ALA A 281 0.16 -5.06 37.98
C ALA A 281 1.01 -4.28 38.99
N GLN A 282 1.87 -3.36 38.50
CA GLN A 282 2.70 -2.52 39.38
C GLN A 282 1.89 -1.48 40.18
N LYS A 283 0.77 -0.98 39.64
CA LYS A 283 -0.10 -0.03 40.35
C LYS A 283 -1.01 -0.70 41.39
N THR A 284 -1.20 -2.04 41.28
CA THR A 284 -2.08 -2.82 42.16
C THR A 284 -1.33 -3.59 43.24
N ALA A 285 0.00 -3.68 43.18
CA ALA A 285 0.89 -4.25 44.17
C ALA A 285 1.35 -3.18 45.20
#